data_ffb02b1d299ae1de3fe8b391878e9b21
#
_entry.id   ffb02b1d299ae1de3fe8b391878e9b21
#
_cell.length_a   1.000
_cell.length_b   1.000
_cell.length_c   1.000
_cell.angle_alpha   90.00
_cell.angle_beta   90.00
_cell.angle_gamma   90.00
#
_symmetry.space_group_name_H-M   'P 1'
#
loop_
_entity.id
_entity.type
_entity.pdbx_description
1 polymer ?
#
loop_
_entity_poly.entity_id
_entity_poly.type
_entity_poly.pdbx_seq_one_letter_code
_entity_poly.pdbx_strand_id
1 'polypeptide(L)'
;VFDKYKTEPGFMIFSHSVDPGTDNIERMKTYADSLGVNGGNWYFLTGRKDSLYNAARVSYLLDDPKNNNGKIEDQFIHTQFFALVDKSGRVRRIYDGLKKEEVERLIEDIPELLLENESGTPRFANGLFNNNPQ
;
A
#
# COMPACT_ATOMS: atom_id res chain seq x y z
N VAL A 1 -11.55 5.70 -2.04
CA VAL A 1 -10.43 6.35 -1.33
C VAL A 1 -9.88 7.52 -2.16
N PHE A 2 -9.34 7.26 -3.36
CA PHE A 2 -8.70 8.29 -4.19
C PHE A 2 -9.60 9.52 -4.41
N ASP A 3 -10.82 9.33 -4.87
CA ASP A 3 -11.73 10.45 -5.16
C ASP A 3 -11.97 11.36 -3.95
N LYS A 4 -11.96 10.80 -2.75
CA LYS A 4 -12.16 11.56 -1.51
C LYS A 4 -10.92 12.36 -1.11
N TYR A 5 -9.70 11.82 -1.33
CA TYR A 5 -8.46 12.41 -0.83
C TYR A 5 -7.51 12.92 -1.92
N LYS A 6 -7.93 12.94 -3.17
CA LYS A 6 -7.07 13.32 -4.32
C LYS A 6 -6.49 14.72 -4.25
N THR A 7 -7.10 15.60 -3.48
CA THR A 7 -6.63 16.98 -3.29
C THR A 7 -6.00 17.20 -1.91
N GLU A 8 -5.91 16.17 -1.08
CA GLU A 8 -5.32 16.27 0.25
C GLU A 8 -3.78 16.27 0.16
N PRO A 9 -3.09 17.38 0.53
CA PRO A 9 -1.64 17.49 0.33
C PRO A 9 -0.81 16.55 1.19
N GLY A 10 -1.35 16.07 2.31
CA GLY A 10 -0.69 15.13 3.21
C GLY A 10 -0.93 13.66 2.90
N PHE A 11 -1.61 13.35 1.79
CA PHE A 11 -2.03 12.00 1.44
C PHE A 11 -1.48 11.57 0.09
N MET A 12 -0.97 10.34 0.03
CA MET A 12 -0.49 9.73 -1.22
C MET A 12 -0.89 8.26 -1.28
N ILE A 13 -1.12 7.76 -2.49
CA ILE A 13 -1.34 6.35 -2.77
C ILE A 13 -0.17 5.83 -3.62
N PHE A 14 0.40 4.71 -3.21
CA PHE A 14 1.41 3.99 -3.97
C PHE A 14 0.88 2.61 -4.35
N SER A 15 0.71 2.38 -5.65
CA SER A 15 0.39 1.07 -6.20
C SER A 15 1.65 0.46 -6.80
N HIS A 16 2.11 -0.63 -6.20
CA HIS A 16 3.32 -1.33 -6.65
C HIS A 16 2.93 -2.48 -7.57
N SER A 17 3.63 -2.60 -8.70
CA SER A 17 3.48 -3.77 -9.57
C SER A 17 3.92 -5.06 -8.86
N VAL A 18 3.19 -6.12 -9.08
CA VAL A 18 3.58 -7.49 -8.66
C VAL A 18 4.15 -8.30 -9.83
N ASP A 19 4.05 -7.79 -11.03
CA ASP A 19 4.58 -8.40 -12.25
C ASP A 19 5.31 -7.37 -13.12
N PRO A 20 6.50 -6.93 -12.68
CA PRO A 20 7.24 -5.86 -13.37
C PRO A 20 7.72 -6.26 -14.78
N GLY A 21 7.78 -7.54 -15.09
CA GLY A 21 8.09 -8.01 -16.43
C GLY A 21 7.01 -7.71 -17.45
N THR A 22 5.75 -7.71 -17.01
CA THR A 22 4.58 -7.39 -17.82
C THR A 22 4.17 -5.93 -17.67
N ASP A 23 4.22 -5.40 -16.46
CA ASP A 23 3.81 -4.04 -16.11
C ASP A 23 4.95 -3.04 -16.38
N ASN A 24 5.20 -2.77 -17.65
CA ASN A 24 6.13 -1.70 -18.03
C ASN A 24 5.49 -0.31 -17.83
N ILE A 25 6.29 0.74 -17.99
CA ILE A 25 5.86 2.14 -17.77
C ILE A 25 4.67 2.49 -18.66
N GLU A 26 4.69 2.09 -19.92
CA GLU A 26 3.62 2.37 -20.89
C GLU A 26 2.31 1.69 -20.48
N ARG A 27 2.37 0.44 -20.07
CA ARG A 27 1.21 -0.33 -19.61
C ARG A 27 0.61 0.24 -18.34
N MET A 28 1.44 0.63 -17.40
CA MET A 28 1.00 1.24 -16.14
C MET A 28 0.36 2.61 -16.38
N LYS A 29 0.90 3.40 -17.34
CA LYS A 29 0.30 4.67 -17.74
C LYS A 29 -1.08 4.47 -18.36
N THR A 30 -1.22 3.51 -19.25
CA THR A 30 -2.52 3.15 -19.87
C THR A 30 -3.53 2.73 -18.79
N TYR A 31 -3.11 1.94 -17.81
CA TYR A 31 -3.96 1.53 -16.70
C TYR A 31 -4.38 2.72 -15.83
N ALA A 32 -3.46 3.58 -15.47
CA ALA A 32 -3.76 4.79 -14.71
C ALA A 32 -4.76 5.69 -15.45
N ASP A 33 -4.57 5.89 -16.76
CA ASP A 33 -5.48 6.66 -17.60
C ASP A 33 -6.88 6.02 -17.63
N SER A 34 -6.96 4.70 -17.67
CA SER A 34 -8.25 3.98 -17.63
C SER A 34 -9.02 4.17 -16.33
N LEU A 35 -8.32 4.44 -15.24
CA LEU A 35 -8.91 4.76 -13.92
C LEU A 35 -9.20 6.25 -13.74
N GLY A 36 -8.88 7.09 -14.72
CA GLY A 36 -9.02 8.53 -14.62
C GLY A 36 -7.97 9.20 -13.72
N VAL A 37 -6.82 8.55 -13.53
CA VAL A 37 -5.72 9.08 -12.71
C VAL A 37 -4.72 9.79 -13.62
N ASN A 38 -4.82 11.11 -13.67
CA ASN A 38 -3.96 11.98 -14.49
C ASN A 38 -3.07 12.85 -13.59
N GLY A 39 -2.15 12.21 -12.86
CA GLY A 39 -1.31 12.89 -11.87
C GLY A 39 -1.98 12.99 -10.50
N GLY A 40 -1.63 13.99 -9.72
CA GLY A 40 -2.11 14.12 -8.35
C GLY A 40 -1.27 13.29 -7.38
N ASN A 41 -1.92 12.67 -6.42
CA ASN A 41 -1.28 11.96 -5.32
C ASN A 41 -1.40 10.42 -5.40
N TRP A 42 -1.61 9.87 -6.58
CA TRP A 42 -1.59 8.43 -6.81
C TRP A 42 -0.48 8.06 -7.80
N TYR A 43 0.46 7.26 -7.34
CA TYR A 43 1.64 6.82 -8.08
C TYR A 43 1.59 5.33 -8.35
N PHE A 44 1.85 4.94 -9.58
CA PHE A 44 1.98 3.55 -10.00
C PHE A 44 3.47 3.25 -10.14
N LEU A 45 3.98 2.30 -9.37
CA LEU A 45 5.39 2.05 -9.23
C LEU A 45 5.76 0.66 -9.76
N THR A 46 6.83 0.60 -10.49
CA THR A 46 7.46 -0.64 -10.95
C THR A 46 8.93 -0.64 -10.60
N GLY A 47 9.59 -1.77 -10.75
CA GLY A 47 11.02 -1.89 -10.46
C GLY A 47 11.48 -3.33 -10.54
N ARG A 48 12.56 -3.64 -9.86
CA ARG A 48 13.05 -5.01 -9.77
C ARG A 48 12.08 -5.85 -8.94
N LYS A 49 11.78 -7.05 -9.42
CA LYS A 49 10.83 -7.96 -8.77
C LYS A 49 11.23 -8.30 -7.33
N ASP A 50 12.52 -8.52 -7.08
CA ASP A 50 13.02 -8.80 -5.74
C ASP A 50 12.81 -7.63 -4.77
N SER A 51 13.01 -6.40 -5.23
CA SER A 51 12.79 -5.20 -4.42
C SER A 51 11.30 -4.98 -4.12
N LEU A 52 10.44 -5.17 -5.11
CA LEU A 52 8.98 -5.07 -4.94
C LEU A 52 8.46 -6.11 -3.96
N TYR A 53 8.92 -7.33 -4.06
CA TYR A 53 8.51 -8.43 -3.19
C TYR A 53 9.04 -8.25 -1.76
N ASN A 54 10.26 -7.76 -1.60
CA ASN A 54 10.79 -7.43 -0.29
C ASN A 54 9.98 -6.30 0.37
N ALA A 55 9.60 -5.28 -0.39
CA ALA A 55 8.74 -4.21 0.12
C ALA A 55 7.40 -4.77 0.62
N ALA A 56 6.76 -5.64 -0.15
CA ALA A 56 5.48 -6.25 0.24
C ALA A 56 5.59 -7.12 1.49
N ARG A 57 6.64 -7.95 1.59
CA ARG A 57 6.81 -8.93 2.67
C ARG A 57 7.36 -8.35 3.95
N VAL A 58 8.32 -7.45 3.85
CA VAL A 58 9.10 -6.96 4.99
C VAL A 58 8.69 -5.56 5.39
N SER A 59 8.60 -4.65 4.42
CA SER A 59 8.32 -3.23 4.73
C SER A 59 6.84 -2.96 4.99
N TYR A 60 5.96 -3.50 4.17
CA TYR A 60 4.51 -3.25 4.27
C TYR A 60 3.73 -4.41 4.87
N LEU A 61 4.34 -5.58 5.06
CA LEU A 61 3.71 -6.75 5.69
C LEU A 61 2.45 -7.23 4.96
N LEU A 62 2.42 -7.08 3.65
CA LEU A 62 1.29 -7.46 2.80
C LEU A 62 1.37 -8.90 2.28
N ASP A 63 2.49 -9.57 2.50
CA ASP A 63 2.70 -10.97 2.15
C ASP A 63 3.56 -11.65 3.22
N ASP A 64 3.44 -12.96 3.34
CA ASP A 64 4.22 -13.75 4.30
C ASP A 64 5.68 -13.90 3.80
N PRO A 65 6.69 -13.51 4.61
CA PRO A 65 8.09 -13.73 4.28
C PRO A 65 8.45 -15.20 3.97
N LYS A 66 7.69 -16.15 4.53
CA LYS A 66 7.85 -17.59 4.27
C LYS A 66 7.51 -17.99 2.84
N ASN A 67 6.78 -17.16 2.11
CA ASN A 67 6.48 -17.38 0.70
C ASN A 67 7.68 -17.14 -0.21
N ASN A 68 8.83 -16.76 0.35
CA ASN A 68 10.08 -16.56 -0.37
C ASN A 68 10.79 -17.91 -0.64
N ASN A 69 10.15 -18.76 -1.43
CA ASN A 69 10.66 -20.07 -1.82
C ASN A 69 11.09 -20.09 -3.29
N GLY A 70 12.31 -20.57 -3.57
CA GLY A 70 12.80 -20.73 -4.93
C GLY A 70 13.34 -19.44 -5.55
N LYS A 71 13.40 -19.41 -6.89
CA LYS A 71 13.90 -18.27 -7.66
C LYS A 71 12.85 -17.18 -7.70
N ILE A 72 13.29 -15.92 -7.62
CA ILE A 72 12.38 -14.76 -7.63
C ILE A 72 11.53 -14.71 -8.91
N GLU A 73 12.05 -15.17 -10.03
CA GLU A 73 11.32 -15.19 -11.31
C GLU A 73 10.08 -16.08 -11.25
N ASP A 74 10.13 -17.14 -10.44
CA ASP A 74 9.04 -18.12 -10.30
C ASP A 74 8.06 -17.77 -9.18
N GLN A 75 8.32 -16.71 -8.41
CA GLN A 75 7.47 -16.30 -7.32
C GLN A 75 6.35 -15.39 -7.80
N PHE A 76 5.19 -15.48 -7.13
CA PHE A 76 4.04 -14.67 -7.40
C PHE A 76 3.42 -14.16 -6.09
N ILE A 77 3.29 -12.85 -5.96
CA ILE A 77 2.54 -12.23 -4.88
C ILE A 77 1.14 -11.91 -5.38
N HIS A 78 0.14 -12.45 -4.71
CA HIS A 78 -1.24 -12.14 -4.99
C HIS A 78 -1.92 -11.77 -3.68
N THR A 79 -2.08 -10.48 -3.47
CA THR A 79 -2.69 -9.97 -2.24
C THR A 79 -3.71 -8.89 -2.53
N GLN A 80 -4.80 -8.90 -1.78
CA GLN A 80 -5.85 -7.89 -1.81
C GLN A 80 -5.70 -6.86 -0.69
N PHE A 81 -4.61 -6.92 0.08
CA PHE A 81 -4.44 -6.07 1.25
C PHE A 81 -3.86 -4.70 0.92
N PHE A 82 -4.31 -3.69 1.67
CA PHE A 82 -3.75 -2.34 1.68
C PHE A 82 -3.07 -2.07 3.02
N ALA A 83 -1.91 -1.45 2.97
CA ALA A 83 -1.22 -0.97 4.16
C ALA A 83 -1.41 0.55 4.29
N LEU A 84 -1.88 0.99 5.44
CA LEU A 84 -1.90 2.40 5.81
C LEU A 84 -0.60 2.72 6.56
N VAL A 85 0.18 3.65 6.00
CA VAL A 85 1.51 4.00 6.49
C VAL A 85 1.51 5.45 6.94
N ASP A 86 2.10 5.73 8.09
CA ASP A 86 2.21 7.09 8.63
C ASP A 86 3.40 7.87 8.03
N LYS A 87 3.49 9.15 8.40
CA LYS A 87 4.56 10.05 7.93
C LYS A 87 5.96 9.59 8.32
N SER A 88 6.09 8.76 9.35
CA SER A 88 7.37 8.20 9.78
C SER A 88 7.73 6.88 9.06
N GLY A 89 6.86 6.40 8.17
CA GLY A 89 7.07 5.17 7.43
C GLY A 89 6.61 3.90 8.14
N ARG A 90 5.87 4.01 9.25
CA ARG A 90 5.36 2.85 9.99
C ARG A 90 4.02 2.40 9.44
N VAL A 91 3.86 1.08 9.28
CA VAL A 91 2.56 0.49 8.98
C VAL A 91 1.67 0.58 10.23
N ARG A 92 0.55 1.27 10.09
CA ARG A 92 -0.37 1.51 11.20
C ARG A 92 -1.54 0.52 11.20
N ARG A 93 -2.00 0.13 10.04
CA ARG A 93 -3.07 -0.85 9.88
C ARG A 93 -3.04 -1.47 8.49
N ILE A 94 -3.55 -2.69 8.39
CA ILE A 94 -3.73 -3.40 7.12
C ILE A 94 -5.22 -3.68 6.94
N TYR A 95 -5.71 -3.50 5.73
CA TYR A 95 -7.12 -3.63 5.37
C TYR A 95 -7.29 -4.64 4.24
N ASP A 96 -8.34 -5.44 4.31
CA ASP A 96 -8.73 -6.31 3.21
C ASP A 96 -9.54 -5.51 2.18
N GLY A 97 -8.95 -5.29 1.00
CA GLY A 97 -9.56 -4.48 -0.06
C GLY A 97 -10.79 -5.15 -0.72
N LEU A 98 -11.04 -6.42 -0.46
CA LEU A 98 -12.23 -7.13 -0.94
C LEU A 98 -13.42 -7.03 0.03
N LYS A 99 -13.20 -6.52 1.23
CA LYS A 99 -14.24 -6.32 2.24
C LYS A 99 -14.64 -4.86 2.29
N LYS A 100 -15.89 -4.58 1.98
CA LYS A 100 -16.42 -3.22 1.96
C LYS A 100 -16.23 -2.50 3.30
N GLU A 101 -16.48 -3.19 4.39
CA GLU A 101 -16.36 -2.66 5.76
C GLU A 101 -14.91 -2.25 6.08
N GLU A 102 -13.93 -3.01 5.58
CA GLU A 102 -12.51 -2.70 5.76
C GLU A 102 -12.11 -1.47 4.95
N VAL A 103 -12.62 -1.33 3.73
CA VAL A 103 -12.37 -0.16 2.89
C VAL A 103 -13.03 1.10 3.49
N GLU A 104 -14.23 0.97 4.03
CA GLU A 104 -14.91 2.06 4.75
C GLU A 104 -14.09 2.50 5.97
N ARG A 105 -13.59 1.53 6.75
CA ARG A 105 -12.70 1.80 7.90
C ARG A 105 -11.41 2.51 7.47
N LEU A 106 -10.79 2.09 6.37
CA LEU A 106 -9.62 2.78 5.81
C LEU A 106 -9.93 4.26 5.55
N ILE A 107 -11.07 4.54 4.94
CA ILE A 107 -11.51 5.92 4.65
C ILE A 107 -11.69 6.73 5.93
N GLU A 108 -12.18 6.12 7.00
CA GLU A 108 -12.38 6.77 8.30
C GLU A 108 -11.06 6.98 9.07
N ASP A 109 -10.11 6.06 8.95
CA ASP A 109 -8.83 6.12 9.67
C ASP A 109 -7.86 7.15 9.06
N ILE A 110 -7.96 7.45 7.77
CA ILE A 110 -7.07 8.41 7.10
C ILE A 110 -7.09 9.80 7.75
N PRO A 111 -8.26 10.44 8.01
CA PRO A 111 -8.30 11.74 8.68
C PRO A 111 -7.66 11.72 10.06
N GLU A 112 -7.83 10.67 10.82
CA GLU A 112 -7.22 10.50 12.13
C GLU A 112 -5.69 10.53 12.03
N LEU A 113 -5.15 9.81 11.05
CA LEU A 113 -3.71 9.75 10.84
C LEU A 113 -3.14 11.08 10.33
N LEU A 114 -3.88 11.80 9.50
CA LEU A 114 -3.50 13.13 9.01
C LEU A 114 -3.36 14.16 10.14
N LEU A 115 -4.14 14.00 11.21
CA LEU A 115 -4.11 14.87 12.39
C LEU A 115 -3.01 14.52 13.39
N GLU A 116 -2.36 13.36 13.26
CA GLU A 116 -1.26 12.98 14.15
C GLU A 116 -0.01 13.81 13.87
N ASN A 117 0.63 14.26 14.94
CA ASN A 117 1.97 14.85 14.85
C ASN A 117 3.01 13.75 14.74
N GLU A 118 4.13 14.02 14.10
CA GLU A 118 5.24 13.06 13.92
C GLU A 118 5.75 12.47 15.23
N SER A 119 5.61 13.19 16.33
CA SER A 119 6.02 12.79 17.68
C SER A 119 4.85 12.28 18.55
N GLY A 120 3.66 12.19 17.98
CA GLY A 120 2.45 11.86 18.75
C GLY A 120 2.31 10.38 19.09
N THR A 121 1.56 10.10 20.15
CA THR A 121 1.09 8.74 20.45
C THR A 121 0.09 8.31 19.38
N PRO A 122 0.21 7.09 18.84
CA PRO A 122 -0.75 6.59 17.87
C PRO A 122 -2.19 6.63 18.39
N ARG A 123 -3.11 7.20 17.60
CA ARG A 123 -4.52 7.29 17.96
C ARG A 123 -5.28 5.99 17.79
N PHE A 124 -4.77 5.10 16.93
CA PHE A 124 -5.34 3.77 16.77
C PHE A 124 -4.24 2.71 16.71
N ALA A 125 -4.58 1.50 17.15
CA ALA A 125 -3.67 0.37 17.10
C ALA A 125 -3.49 -0.13 15.67
N ASN A 126 -2.37 -0.79 15.40
CA ASN A 126 -2.18 -1.53 14.18
C ASN A 126 -3.29 -2.59 14.05
N GLY A 127 -3.71 -2.82 12.80
CA GLY A 127 -4.86 -3.67 12.54
C GLY A 127 -4.59 -5.17 12.59
N LEU A 128 -4.96 -5.87 11.51
CA LEU A 128 -4.98 -7.33 11.40
C LEU A 128 -3.75 -8.06 11.93
N PHE A 129 -2.61 -7.45 11.78
CA PHE A 129 -1.37 -7.96 12.35
C PHE A 129 -1.03 -7.05 13.52
N ASN A 130 -1.07 -7.57 14.70
CA ASN A 130 -0.55 -6.87 15.87
C ASN A 130 0.98 -6.78 15.71
N ASN A 131 1.38 -6.02 14.74
CA ASN A 131 2.77 -5.80 14.36
C ASN A 131 3.38 -4.70 15.19
N ASN A 132 3.10 -4.75 16.46
CA ASN A 132 3.92 -3.99 17.37
C ASN A 132 5.27 -4.71 17.38
N PRO A 133 6.31 -4.20 16.70
CA PRO A 133 7.63 -4.77 16.87
C PRO A 133 7.98 -4.58 18.33
N GLN A 134 7.95 -5.67 18.99
CA GLN A 134 8.41 -5.74 20.36
C GLN A 134 9.90 -5.43 20.41
#